data_1bb37f2bd557d39f1a2c4365a43b4a1d
#
_entry.id   1bb37f2bd557d39f1a2c4365a43b4a1d
#
_cell.length_a   1.000
_cell.length_b   1.000
_cell.length_c   1.000
_cell.angle_alpha   90.00
_cell.angle_beta   90.00
_cell.angle_gamma   90.00
#
_symmetry.space_group_name_H-M   'P 1'
#
loop_
_entity.id
_entity.type
_entity.pdbx_description
1 polymer ?
#
loop_
_entity_poly.entity_id
_entity_poly.type
_entity_poly.pdbx_seq_one_letter_code
_entity_poly.pdbx_strand_id
1 'polypeptide(L)' 'MLCRVSELRYKEMINVTDGSRYGYVGDAEVDLETGQVRALVVPGRLRLFGLLGREEDTVVPWEAVRRIGADIILVEGGPM' A
#
# COMPACT_ATOMS: atom_id res chain seq x y z
N MET A 1 1.12 3.40 -19.82
CA MET A 1 1.99 4.17 -18.92
C MET A 1 2.67 3.23 -17.95
N LEU A 2 3.94 3.42 -17.75
CA LEU A 2 4.72 2.54 -16.87
C LEU A 2 5.10 3.27 -15.59
N CYS A 3 5.13 2.52 -14.49
CA CYS A 3 5.52 3.03 -13.19
C CYS A 3 6.48 2.02 -12.55
N ARG A 4 7.60 2.49 -12.05
CA ARG A 4 8.52 1.63 -11.32
C ARG A 4 8.02 1.42 -9.89
N VAL A 5 8.34 0.26 -9.32
CA VAL A 5 7.95 -0.04 -7.93
C VAL A 5 8.50 1.02 -6.98
N SER A 6 9.73 1.50 -7.23
CA SER A 6 10.33 2.55 -6.40
C SER A 6 9.52 3.85 -6.40
N GLU A 7 8.79 4.13 -7.47
CA GLU A 7 7.94 5.32 -7.54
C GLU A 7 6.71 5.23 -6.65
N LEU A 8 6.22 4.00 -6.41
CA LEU A 8 5.05 3.79 -5.56
C LEU A 8 5.30 4.24 -4.12
N ARG A 9 6.55 4.26 -3.68
CA ARG A 9 6.93 4.64 -2.31
C ARG A 9 6.68 6.11 -2.02
N TYR A 10 6.52 6.92 -3.05
CA TYR A 10 6.25 8.36 -2.91
C TYR A 10 4.78 8.69 -3.11
N LYS A 11 3.93 7.68 -3.24
CA LYS A 11 2.50 7.85 -3.45
C LYS A 11 1.74 7.41 -2.21
N GLU A 12 0.81 8.26 -1.77
CA GLU A 12 -0.01 7.95 -0.62
C GLU A 12 -1.24 7.15 -1.04
N MET A 13 -1.53 6.08 -0.29
CA MET A 13 -2.67 5.22 -0.55
C MET A 13 -3.90 5.77 0.16
N ILE A 14 -4.98 5.96 -0.60
CA ILE A 14 -6.23 6.51 -0.10
C ILE A 14 -7.36 5.57 -0.49
N ASN A 15 -8.20 5.23 0.50
CA ASN A 15 -9.40 4.43 0.26
C ASN A 15 -10.52 5.35 -0.21
N VAL A 16 -11.03 5.12 -1.44
CA VAL A 16 -12.08 5.97 -2.01
C VAL A 16 -13.43 5.74 -1.37
N THR A 17 -13.63 4.61 -0.71
CA THR A 17 -14.92 4.29 -0.09
C THR A 17 -15.22 5.18 1.11
N ASP A 18 -14.22 5.44 1.97
CA ASP A 18 -14.40 6.20 3.20
C ASP A 18 -13.42 7.37 3.35
N GLY A 19 -12.54 7.58 2.37
CA GLY A 19 -11.56 8.66 2.41
C GLY A 19 -10.40 8.43 3.36
N SER A 20 -10.28 7.25 3.97
CA SER A 20 -9.19 6.98 4.89
C SER A 20 -7.84 6.95 4.16
N ARG A 21 -6.81 7.43 4.86
CA ARG A 21 -5.45 7.51 4.33
C ARG A 21 -4.62 6.44 5.00
N TYR A 22 -4.15 5.49 4.20
CA TYR A 22 -3.36 4.38 4.74
C TYR A 22 -1.89 4.71 4.92
N GLY A 23 -1.38 5.68 4.17
CA GLY A 23 0.03 6.04 4.19
C GLY A 23 0.73 5.66 2.89
N TYR A 24 2.06 5.63 2.95
CA TYR A 24 2.88 5.39 1.76
C TYR A 24 3.23 3.91 1.62
N VAL A 25 3.27 3.46 0.37
CA VAL A 25 3.65 2.07 0.08
C VAL A 25 5.11 1.85 0.45
N GLY A 26 5.38 0.77 1.18
CA GLY A 26 6.74 0.40 1.56
C GLY A 26 7.21 -0.89 0.92
N ASP A 27 6.29 -1.70 0.43
CA ASP A 27 6.64 -3.00 -0.14
C ASP A 27 5.53 -3.51 -1.06
N ALA A 28 5.82 -4.59 -1.74
CA ALA A 28 4.84 -5.28 -2.58
C ALA A 28 5.04 -6.79 -2.44
N GLU A 29 3.94 -7.52 -2.47
CA GLU A 29 3.99 -8.98 -2.48
C GLU A 29 3.83 -9.46 -3.91
N VAL A 30 4.75 -10.32 -4.34
CA VAL A 30 4.79 -10.85 -5.69
C VAL A 30 4.65 -12.36 -5.64
N ASP A 31 3.76 -12.88 -6.47
CA ASP A 31 3.61 -14.33 -6.63
C ASP A 31 4.78 -14.84 -7.49
N LEU A 32 5.63 -15.67 -6.89
CA LEU A 32 6.83 -16.16 -7.58
C LEU A 32 6.50 -17.16 -8.69
N GLU A 33 5.34 -17.80 -8.64
CA GLU A 33 4.95 -18.76 -9.67
C GLU A 33 4.47 -18.05 -10.94
N THR A 34 3.71 -16.97 -10.79
CA THR A 34 3.11 -16.24 -11.92
C THR A 34 3.88 -14.97 -12.27
N GLY A 35 4.70 -14.47 -11.37
CA GLY A 35 5.38 -13.19 -11.54
C GLY A 35 4.47 -11.97 -11.36
N GLN A 36 3.28 -12.16 -10.86
CA GLN A 36 2.31 -11.07 -10.70
C GLN A 36 2.36 -10.46 -9.31
N VAL A 37 2.16 -9.14 -9.26
CA VAL A 37 1.97 -8.44 -7.99
C VAL A 37 0.62 -8.85 -7.40
N ARG A 38 0.64 -9.30 -6.16
CA ARG A 38 -0.57 -9.73 -5.43
C ARG A 38 -1.09 -8.69 -4.48
N ALA A 39 -0.21 -7.89 -3.90
CA ALA A 39 -0.64 -6.90 -2.92
C ALA A 39 0.41 -5.79 -2.79
N LEU A 40 -0.05 -4.64 -2.32
CA LEU A 40 0.84 -3.56 -1.88
C LEU A 40 0.81 -3.51 -0.35
N VAL A 41 1.95 -3.23 0.25
CA VAL A 41 2.11 -3.20 1.70
C VAL A 41 2.42 -1.79 2.16
N VAL A 42 1.61 -1.27 3.07
CA VAL A 42 1.86 -0.02 3.77
C VAL A 42 2.38 -0.37 5.15
N PRO A 43 3.65 -0.05 5.47
CA PRO A 43 4.22 -0.42 6.76
C PRO A 43 3.50 0.24 7.91
N GLY A 44 3.39 -0.47 9.02
CA GLY A 44 2.84 0.08 10.24
C GLY A 44 3.77 1.11 10.87
N ARG A 45 3.20 2.01 11.67
CA ARG A 45 3.95 3.05 12.34
C ARG A 45 4.64 2.50 13.58
N LEU A 46 5.79 3.07 13.90
CA LEU A 46 6.43 2.80 15.18
C LEU A 46 5.67 3.54 16.29
N ARG A 47 5.38 2.84 17.37
CA ARG A 47 4.70 3.43 18.53
C ARG A 47 5.73 3.97 19.51
N LEU A 48 5.57 5.22 19.93
CA LEU A 48 6.46 5.89 20.87
C LEU A 48 7.93 5.64 20.55
N PHE A 49 8.31 5.98 19.32
CA PHE A 49 9.69 5.83 18.84
C PHE A 49 10.22 4.39 18.96
N GLY A 50 9.32 3.42 18.83
CA GLY A 50 9.67 2.00 18.91
C GLY A 50 9.66 1.41 20.31
N LEU A 51 9.39 2.19 21.34
CA LEU A 51 9.37 1.69 22.73
C LEU A 51 8.20 0.75 22.99
N LEU A 52 7.05 0.99 22.36
CA LEU A 52 5.87 0.15 22.47
C LEU A 52 5.66 -0.73 21.26
N GLY A 53 6.71 -0.97 20.49
CA GLY A 53 6.63 -1.81 19.31
C GLY A 53 6.15 -1.08 18.06
N ARG A 54 5.63 -1.83 17.12
CA ARG A 54 5.22 -1.34 15.81
C ARG A 54 3.80 -1.79 15.51
N GLU A 55 3.00 -0.90 14.91
CA GLU A 55 1.68 -1.27 14.40
C GLU A 55 1.83 -2.28 13.26
N GLU A 56 0.80 -3.10 13.06
CA GLU A 56 0.81 -4.06 11.97
C GLU A 56 0.83 -3.36 10.62
N ASP A 57 1.45 -3.99 9.64
CA ASP A 57 1.44 -3.51 8.26
C ASP A 57 0.02 -3.65 7.69
N THR A 58 -0.34 -2.72 6.81
CA THR A 58 -1.59 -2.79 6.06
C THR A 58 -1.29 -3.43 4.72
N VAL A 59 -1.92 -4.56 4.44
CA VAL A 59 -1.76 -5.28 3.18
C VAL A 59 -3.01 -5.09 2.35
N VAL A 60 -2.85 -4.48 1.17
CA VAL A 60 -3.97 -4.19 0.28
C VAL A 60 -3.83 -5.03 -0.98
N PRO A 61 -4.84 -5.88 -1.29
CA PRO A 61 -4.75 -6.74 -2.46
C PRO A 61 -4.70 -5.91 -3.75
N TRP A 62 -3.98 -6.41 -4.74
CA TRP A 62 -3.83 -5.71 -6.00
C TRP A 62 -5.17 -5.43 -6.68
N GLU A 63 -6.14 -6.32 -6.51
CA GLU A 63 -7.47 -6.18 -7.07
C GLU A 63 -8.23 -4.96 -6.50
N ALA A 64 -7.84 -4.48 -5.33
CA ALA A 64 -8.45 -3.30 -4.73
C ALA A 64 -7.90 -2.00 -5.29
N VAL A 65 -6.78 -2.04 -6.00
CA VAL A 65 -6.18 -0.84 -6.60
C VAL A 65 -7.04 -0.41 -7.79
N ARG A 66 -7.57 0.81 -7.71
CA ARG A 66 -8.44 1.36 -8.75
C ARG A 66 -7.69 2.28 -9.69
N ARG A 67 -6.75 3.06 -9.17
CA ARG A 67 -6.00 4.00 -9.99
C ARG A 67 -4.69 4.36 -9.30
N ILE A 68 -3.65 4.52 -10.11
CA ILE A 68 -2.37 5.03 -9.65
C ILE A 68 -2.16 6.38 -10.31
N GLY A 69 -2.19 7.43 -9.49
CA GLY A 69 -1.95 8.80 -9.95
C GLY A 69 -0.51 9.24 -9.75
N ALA A 70 -0.27 10.54 -9.94
CA ALA A 70 1.07 11.10 -9.77
C ALA A 70 1.56 11.01 -8.32
N ASP A 71 0.67 11.32 -7.36
CA ASP A 71 1.02 11.42 -5.95
C ASP A 71 0.21 10.48 -5.05
N ILE A 72 -0.80 9.82 -5.59
CA ILE A 72 -1.72 9.00 -4.81
C ILE A 72 -2.01 7.68 -5.50
N ILE A 73 -2.42 6.71 -4.69
CA ILE A 73 -2.94 5.43 -5.16
C ILE A 73 -4.34 5.29 -4.59
N LEU A 74 -5.34 5.21 -5.46
CA LEU A 74 -6.73 5.04 -5.05
C LEU A 74 -7.06 3.56 -4.96
N VAL A 75 -7.57 3.15 -3.80
CA VAL A 75 -7.99 1.78 -3.56
C VAL A 75 -9.44 1.76 -3.11
N GLU A 76 -10.09 0.63 -3.31
CA GLU A 76 -11.49 0.44 -2.92
C GLU A 76 -11.61 -0.85 -2.13
N GLY A 77 -12.45 -0.81 -1.09
CA GLY A 77 -12.57 -1.91 -0.16
C GLY A 77 -11.60 -1.77 1.00
N GLY A 78 -11.50 -2.78 1.82
CA GLY A 78 -10.62 -2.78 2.97
C GLY A 78 -9.32 -3.52 2.71
N PRO A 79 -8.36 -3.41 3.64
CA PRO A 79 -7.17 -4.26 3.63
C PRO A 79 -7.56 -5.71 3.91
N MET A 80 -6.66 -6.61 3.52
CA MET A 80 -6.83 -8.02 3.85
C MET A 80 -6.68 -8.28 5.34
#